data_a36bb89eea1b0eee7b0ac6e7dcc08396
#
_entry.id   a36bb89eea1b0eee7b0ac6e7dcc08396
#
_cell.length_a   1.000
_cell.length_b   1.000
_cell.length_c   1.000
_cell.angle_alpha   90.00
_cell.angle_beta   90.00
_cell.angle_gamma   90.00
#
_symmetry.space_group_name_H-M   'P 1'
#
loop_
_entity.id
_entity.type
_entity.pdbx_description
1 polymer ?
#
loop_
_entity_poly.entity_id
_entity_poly.type
_entity_poly.pdbx_seq_one_letter_code
_entity_poly.pdbx_strand_id
1 'polypeptide(L)'
;MAENTVKQGGIADRMPGPDPDEQARQSLERIKHKFIIMSGKGGVGKTSVSVNLALALANKGYQVGLMDVDLHGPDIPHMLGLSGMLTADDSKKMVPIPYSDHLKIISMESLMPNRDEAIIWRGPVKHAAIRQFIGDVTWGDLDFLIIDSPPGTGDEPLTVAQLIPDAKAVIVTTPQEVALADIRKSISFCRNVRMDIFGIIENMSGFNCPHCGKVVDLFGTGGGEKTAHNHGIPFLGKIAFDPEMVQCGDTGLAFQKKFTQSPITLAFQEIADKMAG
;
A
#
# COMPACT_ATOMS: atom_id res chain seq x y z
N MET A 1 20.77 -64.15 20.94
CA MET A 1 21.32 -62.81 21.05
C MET A 1 21.41 -62.25 19.64
N ALA A 2 20.51 -61.39 19.29
CA ALA A 2 20.45 -60.76 17.98
C ALA A 2 20.64 -59.24 18.21
N GLU A 3 21.79 -58.75 17.75
CA GLU A 3 22.14 -57.31 17.81
C GLU A 3 21.34 -56.54 16.78
N ASN A 4 20.51 -55.60 17.28
CA ASN A 4 19.79 -54.63 16.48
C ASN A 4 20.73 -53.44 16.18
N THR A 5 21.29 -53.42 14.98
CA THR A 5 22.04 -52.28 14.46
C THR A 5 21.08 -51.21 13.96
N VAL A 6 20.86 -50.16 14.75
CA VAL A 6 20.12 -48.96 14.33
C VAL A 6 21.00 -48.22 13.32
N LYS A 7 20.59 -48.20 12.06
CA LYS A 7 21.18 -47.35 11.02
C LYS A 7 20.78 -45.88 11.33
N GLN A 8 21.77 -45.11 11.77
CA GLN A 8 21.66 -43.65 11.77
C GLN A 8 21.51 -43.16 10.32
N GLY A 9 20.30 -42.78 9.95
CA GLY A 9 20.04 -42.09 8.70
C GLY A 9 20.69 -40.70 8.75
N GLY A 10 21.67 -40.49 7.85
CA GLY A 10 22.34 -39.22 7.67
C GLY A 10 21.32 -38.12 7.42
N ILE A 11 21.52 -37.01 8.12
CA ILE A 11 20.88 -35.73 7.83
C ILE A 11 21.39 -35.32 6.44
N ALA A 12 20.61 -35.64 5.40
CA ALA A 12 20.88 -35.16 4.05
C ALA A 12 20.92 -33.64 4.11
N ASP A 13 22.05 -33.06 3.72
CA ASP A 13 22.22 -31.64 3.43
C ASP A 13 21.06 -31.17 2.56
N ARG A 14 20.02 -30.61 3.19
CA ARG A 14 19.07 -29.78 2.47
C ARG A 14 19.83 -28.49 2.18
N MET A 15 20.21 -28.30 0.92
CA MET A 15 20.64 -27.00 0.43
C MET A 15 19.67 -25.96 0.99
N PRO A 16 20.15 -24.91 1.65
CA PRO A 16 19.28 -23.84 2.09
C PRO A 16 18.52 -23.34 0.85
N GLY A 17 17.19 -23.28 0.95
CA GLY A 17 16.38 -22.67 -0.10
C GLY A 17 16.88 -21.24 -0.36
N PRO A 18 16.54 -20.64 -1.50
CA PRO A 18 16.96 -19.28 -1.80
C PRO A 18 16.51 -18.36 -0.65
N ASP A 19 17.36 -17.37 -0.34
CA ASP A 19 17.10 -16.38 0.71
C ASP A 19 15.75 -15.68 0.42
N PRO A 20 14.78 -15.70 1.36
CA PRO A 20 13.49 -15.06 1.16
C PRO A 20 13.59 -13.56 0.78
N ASP A 21 14.62 -12.87 1.27
CA ASP A 21 14.85 -11.46 0.92
C ASP A 21 15.32 -11.31 -0.54
N GLU A 22 16.10 -12.25 -1.04
CA GLU A 22 16.51 -12.31 -2.44
C GLU A 22 15.33 -12.63 -3.35
N GLN A 23 14.45 -13.54 -2.96
CA GLN A 23 13.22 -13.85 -3.70
C GLN A 23 12.31 -12.62 -3.80
N ALA A 24 12.14 -11.87 -2.71
CA ALA A 24 11.37 -10.65 -2.71
C ALA A 24 11.95 -9.61 -3.69
N ARG A 25 13.27 -9.42 -3.70
CA ARG A 25 13.93 -8.52 -4.65
C ARG A 25 13.72 -8.96 -6.10
N GLN A 26 13.94 -10.24 -6.42
CA GLN A 26 13.76 -10.78 -7.77
C GLN A 26 12.31 -10.63 -8.27
N SER A 27 11.30 -10.78 -7.41
CA SER A 27 9.90 -10.59 -7.81
C SER A 27 9.59 -9.15 -8.22
N LEU A 28 10.38 -8.18 -7.71
CA LEU A 28 10.19 -6.75 -7.89
C LEU A 28 11.12 -6.12 -8.94
N GLU A 29 12.11 -6.85 -9.48
CA GLU A 29 13.11 -6.33 -10.43
C GLU A 29 12.50 -5.76 -11.72
N ARG A 30 11.38 -6.32 -12.16
CA ARG A 30 10.71 -5.94 -13.40
C ARG A 30 9.72 -4.79 -13.22
N ILE A 31 9.76 -4.11 -12.06
CA ILE A 31 8.90 -3.00 -11.71
C ILE A 31 9.73 -1.71 -11.71
N LYS A 32 9.35 -0.74 -12.56
CA LYS A 32 10.14 0.48 -12.77
C LYS A 32 10.10 1.43 -11.57
N HIS A 33 8.89 1.69 -11.05
CA HIS A 33 8.68 2.64 -9.96
C HIS A 33 7.89 1.99 -8.83
N LYS A 34 8.40 2.06 -7.60
CA LYS A 34 7.78 1.47 -6.41
C LYS A 34 7.50 2.57 -5.39
N PHE A 35 6.25 2.67 -4.95
CA PHE A 35 5.83 3.68 -3.97
C PHE A 35 5.17 3.01 -2.77
N ILE A 36 5.69 3.29 -1.57
CA ILE A 36 5.09 2.87 -0.32
C ILE A 36 4.23 4.02 0.19
N ILE A 37 2.92 3.79 0.27
CA ILE A 37 1.98 4.74 0.82
C ILE A 37 1.96 4.55 2.34
N MET A 38 2.38 5.57 3.07
CA MET A 38 2.59 5.53 4.51
C MET A 38 1.72 6.56 5.22
N SER A 39 1.47 6.34 6.51
CA SER A 39 0.86 7.34 7.39
C SER A 39 1.39 7.19 8.81
N GLY A 40 1.44 8.28 9.55
CA GLY A 40 1.89 8.27 10.94
C GLY A 40 0.88 7.66 11.91
N LYS A 41 -0.39 7.58 11.52
CA LYS A 41 -1.50 6.98 12.29
C LYS A 41 -2.55 6.39 11.36
N GLY A 42 -3.44 5.55 11.92
CA GLY A 42 -4.63 5.04 11.23
C GLY A 42 -5.69 6.13 11.00
N GLY A 43 -6.61 5.89 10.07
CA GLY A 43 -7.79 6.75 9.84
C GLY A 43 -7.53 8.02 9.02
N VAL A 44 -6.35 8.20 8.43
CA VAL A 44 -6.06 9.34 7.53
C VAL A 44 -6.48 9.10 6.08
N GLY A 45 -7.03 7.92 5.77
CA GLY A 45 -7.45 7.54 4.44
C GLY A 45 -6.31 7.04 3.54
N LYS A 46 -5.26 6.47 4.11
CA LYS A 46 -4.11 5.89 3.41
C LYS A 46 -4.55 4.94 2.30
N THR A 47 -5.35 3.92 2.62
CA THR A 47 -5.85 2.92 1.68
C THR A 47 -6.70 3.54 0.55
N SER A 48 -7.57 4.51 0.88
CA SER A 48 -8.32 5.26 -0.15
C SER A 48 -7.39 6.00 -1.10
N VAL A 49 -6.31 6.60 -0.59
CA VAL A 49 -5.29 7.26 -1.42
C VAL A 49 -4.55 6.25 -2.28
N SER A 50 -4.13 5.11 -1.72
CA SER A 50 -3.45 4.03 -2.44
C SER A 50 -4.27 3.51 -3.63
N VAL A 51 -5.54 3.19 -3.38
CA VAL A 51 -6.49 2.72 -4.39
C VAL A 51 -6.67 3.77 -5.50
N ASN A 52 -6.93 5.03 -5.13
CA ASN A 52 -7.21 6.06 -6.12
C ASN A 52 -5.95 6.49 -6.90
N LEU A 53 -4.75 6.44 -6.33
CA LEU A 53 -3.50 6.65 -7.07
C LEU A 53 -3.26 5.53 -8.09
N ALA A 54 -3.45 4.27 -7.69
CA ALA A 54 -3.33 3.12 -8.59
C ALA A 54 -4.32 3.22 -9.76
N LEU A 55 -5.58 3.59 -9.48
CA LEU A 55 -6.60 3.83 -10.51
C LEU A 55 -6.23 5.00 -11.44
N ALA A 56 -5.73 6.12 -10.89
CA ALA A 56 -5.34 7.28 -11.69
C ALA A 56 -4.19 6.95 -12.65
N LEU A 57 -3.18 6.21 -12.21
CA LEU A 57 -2.07 5.74 -13.03
C LEU A 57 -2.54 4.73 -14.10
N ALA A 58 -3.39 3.76 -13.72
CA ALA A 58 -3.94 2.78 -14.65
C ALA A 58 -4.83 3.44 -15.73
N ASN A 59 -5.64 4.44 -15.35
CA ASN A 59 -6.46 5.21 -16.29
C ASN A 59 -5.63 6.02 -17.31
N LYS A 60 -4.36 6.29 -17.02
CA LYS A 60 -3.40 6.91 -17.95
C LYS A 60 -2.70 5.88 -18.87
N GLY A 61 -3.01 4.59 -18.74
CA GLY A 61 -2.48 3.50 -19.55
C GLY A 61 -1.20 2.86 -19.03
N TYR A 62 -0.74 3.22 -17.84
CA TYR A 62 0.41 2.56 -17.20
C TYR A 62 0.04 1.18 -16.66
N GLN A 63 0.97 0.23 -16.72
CA GLN A 63 0.83 -1.08 -16.07
C GLN A 63 1.09 -0.93 -14.58
N VAL A 64 0.08 -1.12 -13.76
CA VAL A 64 0.09 -0.83 -12.32
C VAL A 64 -0.20 -2.09 -11.50
N GLY A 65 0.61 -2.30 -10.47
CA GLY A 65 0.32 -3.22 -9.37
C GLY A 65 -0.15 -2.43 -8.14
N LEU A 66 -1.17 -2.95 -7.46
CA LEU A 66 -1.60 -2.47 -6.16
C LEU A 66 -1.45 -3.60 -5.15
N MET A 67 -0.58 -3.41 -4.17
CA MET A 67 -0.27 -4.39 -3.13
C MET A 67 -0.74 -3.88 -1.77
N ASP A 68 -1.58 -4.65 -1.10
CA ASP A 68 -2.05 -4.37 0.26
C ASP A 68 -1.30 -5.27 1.25
N VAL A 69 -0.45 -4.68 2.05
CA VAL A 69 0.33 -5.37 3.10
C VAL A 69 -0.14 -5.02 4.50
N ASP A 70 -1.32 -4.40 4.66
CA ASP A 70 -1.92 -4.14 5.96
C ASP A 70 -2.55 -5.42 6.51
N LEU A 71 -1.91 -6.02 7.52
CA LEU A 71 -2.38 -7.24 8.17
C LEU A 71 -3.60 -7.02 9.07
N HIS A 72 -3.88 -5.78 9.47
CA HIS A 72 -4.90 -5.45 10.46
C HIS A 72 -6.21 -4.96 9.86
N GLY A 73 -6.16 -4.41 8.66
CA GLY A 73 -7.31 -3.89 7.94
C GLY A 73 -7.04 -3.87 6.45
N PRO A 74 -6.95 -5.07 5.81
CA PRO A 74 -6.69 -5.14 4.38
C PRO A 74 -7.99 -4.87 3.60
N ASP A 75 -8.30 -3.60 3.38
CA ASP A 75 -9.61 -3.15 2.86
C ASP A 75 -9.66 -2.99 1.32
N ILE A 76 -8.52 -3.14 0.61
CA ILE A 76 -8.46 -2.89 -0.84
C ILE A 76 -9.43 -3.77 -1.63
N PRO A 77 -9.55 -5.10 -1.41
CA PRO A 77 -10.51 -5.92 -2.13
C PRO A 77 -11.95 -5.47 -1.92
N HIS A 78 -12.32 -5.08 -0.69
CA HIS A 78 -13.64 -4.57 -0.38
C HIS A 78 -13.92 -3.27 -1.13
N MET A 79 -13.02 -2.31 -1.07
CA MET A 79 -13.16 -1.00 -1.73
C MET A 79 -13.29 -1.07 -3.26
N LEU A 80 -12.82 -2.14 -3.87
CA LEU A 80 -12.87 -2.36 -5.31
C LEU A 80 -13.88 -3.44 -5.74
N GLY A 81 -14.68 -3.95 -4.81
CA GLY A 81 -15.69 -4.97 -5.08
C GLY A 81 -15.08 -6.29 -5.56
N LEU A 82 -13.84 -6.58 -5.16
CA LEU A 82 -13.16 -7.83 -5.50
C LEU A 82 -13.61 -8.94 -4.54
N SER A 83 -13.90 -10.08 -5.12
CA SER A 83 -14.20 -11.31 -4.38
C SER A 83 -13.40 -12.46 -4.99
N GLY A 84 -12.91 -13.35 -4.15
CA GLY A 84 -12.21 -14.54 -4.58
C GLY A 84 -10.91 -14.76 -3.82
N MET A 85 -10.45 -16.01 -3.85
CA MET A 85 -9.15 -16.41 -3.29
C MET A 85 -8.06 -16.18 -4.34
N LEU A 86 -6.84 -15.92 -3.88
CA LEU A 86 -5.66 -15.91 -4.73
C LEU A 86 -5.47 -17.27 -5.38
N THR A 87 -5.07 -17.25 -6.64
CA THR A 87 -4.61 -18.44 -7.35
C THR A 87 -3.08 -18.49 -7.30
N ALA A 88 -2.54 -19.69 -7.38
CA ALA A 88 -1.10 -19.88 -7.55
C ALA A 88 -0.80 -20.35 -8.97
N ASP A 89 0.34 -19.93 -9.52
CA ASP A 89 0.86 -20.45 -10.78
C ASP A 89 1.54 -21.83 -10.60
N ASP A 90 2.05 -22.42 -11.69
CA ASP A 90 2.75 -23.71 -11.68
C ASP A 90 4.00 -23.69 -10.76
N SER A 91 4.57 -22.53 -10.52
CA SER A 91 5.71 -22.30 -9.60
C SER A 91 5.28 -22.10 -8.15
N LYS A 92 4.00 -22.24 -7.84
CA LYS A 92 3.35 -21.98 -6.55
C LYS A 92 3.45 -20.52 -6.09
N LYS A 93 3.70 -19.60 -6.99
CA LYS A 93 3.67 -18.16 -6.72
C LYS A 93 2.25 -17.62 -6.85
N MET A 94 1.95 -16.60 -6.04
CA MET A 94 0.65 -15.94 -6.04
C MET A 94 0.48 -15.10 -7.31
N VAL A 95 -0.67 -15.27 -7.97
CA VAL A 95 -1.02 -14.49 -9.15
C VAL A 95 -1.93 -13.33 -8.72
N PRO A 96 -1.53 -12.08 -8.97
CA PRO A 96 -2.38 -10.92 -8.68
C PRO A 96 -3.69 -10.96 -9.46
N ILE A 97 -4.77 -10.52 -8.84
CA ILE A 97 -6.11 -10.45 -9.44
C ILE A 97 -6.13 -9.31 -10.46
N PRO A 98 -6.46 -9.55 -11.74
CA PRO A 98 -6.61 -8.50 -12.72
C PRO A 98 -7.91 -7.72 -12.44
N TYR A 99 -7.79 -6.42 -12.17
CA TYR A 99 -8.93 -5.51 -12.00
C TYR A 99 -9.33 -4.82 -13.29
N SER A 100 -8.36 -4.52 -14.15
CA SER A 100 -8.52 -4.00 -15.50
C SER A 100 -7.33 -4.41 -16.37
N ASP A 101 -7.31 -4.00 -17.64
CA ASP A 101 -6.18 -4.26 -18.55
C ASP A 101 -4.86 -3.64 -18.05
N HIS A 102 -4.96 -2.64 -17.17
CA HIS A 102 -3.82 -1.88 -16.66
C HIS A 102 -3.61 -1.97 -15.15
N LEU A 103 -4.47 -2.66 -14.40
CA LEU A 103 -4.37 -2.74 -12.94
C LEU A 103 -4.50 -4.18 -12.45
N LYS A 104 -3.49 -4.62 -11.70
CA LYS A 104 -3.47 -5.90 -10.98
C LYS A 104 -3.39 -5.64 -9.48
N ILE A 105 -4.09 -6.45 -8.70
CA ILE A 105 -4.25 -6.25 -7.25
C ILE A 105 -3.90 -7.53 -6.51
N ILE A 106 -3.22 -7.37 -5.39
CA ILE A 106 -3.01 -8.43 -4.43
C ILE A 106 -3.17 -7.87 -3.01
N SER A 107 -3.82 -8.62 -2.13
CA SER A 107 -4.02 -8.20 -0.73
C SER A 107 -3.76 -9.37 0.21
N MET A 108 -3.23 -9.05 1.38
CA MET A 108 -3.09 -9.99 2.49
C MET A 108 -4.43 -10.59 2.93
N GLU A 109 -5.55 -9.87 2.73
CA GLU A 109 -6.91 -10.39 2.95
C GLU A 109 -7.16 -11.70 2.18
N SER A 110 -6.65 -11.78 0.95
CA SER A 110 -6.86 -12.93 0.08
C SER A 110 -6.14 -14.21 0.56
N LEU A 111 -5.28 -14.10 1.55
CA LEU A 111 -4.64 -15.24 2.25
C LEU A 111 -5.43 -15.67 3.49
N MET A 112 -6.45 -14.92 3.91
CA MET A 112 -7.23 -15.20 5.10
C MET A 112 -8.42 -16.09 4.76
N PRO A 113 -8.62 -17.23 5.44
CA PRO A 113 -9.74 -18.12 5.16
C PRO A 113 -11.11 -17.48 5.48
N ASN A 114 -11.14 -16.56 6.43
CA ASN A 114 -12.34 -15.86 6.87
C ASN A 114 -12.00 -14.40 7.20
N ARG A 115 -12.71 -13.46 6.60
CA ARG A 115 -12.51 -12.00 6.79
C ARG A 115 -12.87 -11.54 8.19
N ASP A 116 -13.81 -12.20 8.84
CA ASP A 116 -14.32 -11.84 10.17
C ASP A 116 -13.52 -12.47 11.30
N GLU A 117 -12.50 -13.28 10.98
CA GLU A 117 -11.68 -13.96 11.98
C GLU A 117 -10.43 -13.14 12.32
N ALA A 118 -10.34 -12.71 13.57
CA ALA A 118 -9.16 -12.03 14.06
C ALA A 118 -7.96 -12.98 14.15
N ILE A 119 -7.02 -12.90 13.24
CA ILE A 119 -5.78 -13.68 13.29
C ILE A 119 -4.82 -13.01 14.26
N ILE A 120 -4.49 -13.69 15.36
CA ILE A 120 -3.50 -13.19 16.31
C ILE A 120 -2.09 -13.50 15.78
N TRP A 121 -1.53 -12.54 15.09
CA TRP A 121 -0.16 -12.62 14.60
C TRP A 121 0.85 -12.24 15.70
N ARG A 122 1.81 -13.11 15.98
CA ARG A 122 2.97 -12.74 16.81
C ARG A 122 4.06 -12.11 15.92
N GLY A 123 4.85 -11.17 16.46
CA GLY A 123 5.83 -10.38 15.71
C GLY A 123 6.66 -11.18 14.68
N PRO A 124 7.36 -12.27 15.04
CA PRO A 124 8.15 -13.04 14.06
C PRO A 124 7.32 -13.65 12.93
N VAL A 125 6.06 -14.05 13.22
CA VAL A 125 5.15 -14.62 12.21
C VAL A 125 4.66 -13.55 11.23
N LYS A 126 4.41 -12.32 11.71
CA LYS A 126 4.05 -11.17 10.85
C LYS A 126 5.17 -10.88 9.85
N HIS A 127 6.41 -10.78 10.32
CA HIS A 127 7.57 -10.54 9.45
C HIS A 127 7.71 -11.63 8.38
N ALA A 128 7.59 -12.90 8.78
CA ALA A 128 7.67 -14.02 7.84
C ALA A 128 6.54 -13.96 6.80
N ALA A 129 5.31 -13.65 7.22
CA ALA A 129 4.16 -13.52 6.33
C ALA A 129 4.32 -12.38 5.32
N ILE A 130 4.76 -11.20 5.76
CA ILE A 130 5.02 -10.07 4.87
C ILE A 130 6.14 -10.40 3.87
N ARG A 131 7.23 -11.02 4.32
CA ARG A 131 8.34 -11.43 3.46
C ARG A 131 7.90 -12.42 2.39
N GLN A 132 7.20 -13.45 2.79
CA GLN A 132 6.66 -14.45 1.88
C GLN A 132 5.68 -13.80 0.90
N PHE A 133 4.76 -12.98 1.39
CA PHE A 133 3.77 -12.30 0.55
C PHE A 133 4.42 -11.42 -0.52
N ILE A 134 5.44 -10.62 -0.18
CA ILE A 134 6.15 -9.78 -1.14
C ILE A 134 6.97 -10.63 -2.13
N GLY A 135 7.61 -11.71 -1.66
CA GLY A 135 8.50 -12.56 -2.47
C GLY A 135 7.79 -13.52 -3.42
N ASP A 136 6.60 -13.95 -3.06
CA ASP A 136 5.90 -15.03 -3.78
C ASP A 136 4.86 -14.52 -4.78
N VAL A 137 4.97 -13.25 -5.25
CA VAL A 137 4.04 -12.68 -6.22
C VAL A 137 4.62 -12.64 -7.63
N THR A 138 3.86 -13.11 -8.61
CA THR A 138 4.21 -13.03 -10.03
C THR A 138 3.62 -11.77 -10.66
N TRP A 139 4.34 -10.64 -10.55
CA TRP A 139 3.86 -9.36 -11.09
C TRP A 139 3.98 -9.25 -12.61
N GLY A 140 5.05 -9.79 -13.19
CA GLY A 140 5.46 -9.49 -14.56
C GLY A 140 6.05 -8.08 -14.68
N ASP A 141 5.96 -7.48 -15.88
CA ASP A 141 6.43 -6.12 -16.12
C ASP A 141 5.39 -5.11 -15.65
N LEU A 142 5.80 -4.18 -14.79
CA LEU A 142 4.97 -3.07 -14.33
C LEU A 142 5.72 -1.74 -14.49
N ASP A 143 4.96 -0.68 -14.79
CA ASP A 143 5.46 0.68 -14.72
C ASP A 143 5.47 1.16 -13.25
N PHE A 144 4.42 0.84 -12.50
CA PHE A 144 4.24 1.27 -11.11
C PHE A 144 3.79 0.14 -10.21
N LEU A 145 4.33 0.12 -8.97
CA LEU A 145 3.80 -0.65 -7.86
C LEU A 145 3.44 0.31 -6.73
N ILE A 146 2.17 0.36 -6.38
CA ILE A 146 1.65 1.09 -5.23
C ILE A 146 1.47 0.09 -4.09
N ILE A 147 2.13 0.35 -2.97
CA ILE A 147 2.15 -0.53 -1.80
C ILE A 147 1.43 0.18 -0.65
N ASP A 148 0.27 -0.31 -0.28
CA ASP A 148 -0.47 0.16 0.89
C ASP A 148 0.12 -0.48 2.14
N SER A 149 0.86 0.29 2.94
CA SER A 149 1.57 -0.24 4.10
C SER A 149 0.73 -0.14 5.37
N PRO A 150 1.00 -0.94 6.41
CA PRO A 150 0.39 -0.76 7.72
C PRO A 150 0.59 0.66 8.25
N PRO A 151 -0.33 1.20 9.08
CA PRO A 151 -0.19 2.53 9.65
C PRO A 151 0.92 2.60 10.70
N GLY A 152 1.48 3.78 10.89
CA GLY A 152 2.50 4.03 11.90
C GLY A 152 3.93 3.78 11.42
N THR A 153 4.84 3.61 12.38
CA THR A 153 6.30 3.47 12.16
C THR A 153 6.86 2.25 12.90
N GLY A 154 6.04 1.21 13.05
CA GLY A 154 6.38 -0.02 13.76
C GLY A 154 7.16 -1.04 12.90
N ASP A 155 7.14 -2.28 13.36
CA ASP A 155 7.90 -3.37 12.75
C ASP A 155 7.43 -3.75 11.35
N GLU A 156 6.10 -3.66 11.08
CA GLU A 156 5.57 -4.04 9.77
C GLU A 156 6.02 -3.05 8.66
N PRO A 157 5.83 -1.72 8.79
CA PRO A 157 6.41 -0.76 7.85
C PRO A 157 7.93 -0.89 7.69
N LEU A 158 8.65 -1.22 8.77
CA LEU A 158 10.09 -1.46 8.72
C LEU A 158 10.43 -2.68 7.86
N THR A 159 9.68 -3.77 7.99
CA THR A 159 9.87 -4.97 7.17
C THR A 159 9.66 -4.66 5.69
N VAL A 160 8.58 -3.95 5.34
CA VAL A 160 8.31 -3.54 3.94
C VAL A 160 9.44 -2.68 3.40
N ALA A 161 9.90 -1.68 4.18
CA ALA A 161 10.99 -0.78 3.80
C ALA A 161 12.32 -1.52 3.54
N GLN A 162 12.62 -2.55 4.35
CA GLN A 162 13.84 -3.34 4.20
C GLN A 162 13.80 -4.28 2.98
N LEU A 163 12.62 -4.81 2.66
CA LEU A 163 12.44 -5.73 1.52
C LEU A 163 12.41 -5.00 0.18
N ILE A 164 12.01 -3.73 0.16
CA ILE A 164 11.88 -2.92 -1.05
C ILE A 164 12.71 -1.64 -0.91
N PRO A 165 14.05 -1.75 -0.88
CA PRO A 165 14.94 -0.64 -0.55
C PRO A 165 14.95 0.49 -1.58
N ASP A 166 14.52 0.22 -2.82
CA ASP A 166 14.41 1.19 -3.92
C ASP A 166 13.02 1.84 -4.00
N ALA A 167 12.11 1.51 -3.08
CA ALA A 167 10.81 2.17 -3.01
C ALA A 167 10.94 3.58 -2.43
N LYS A 168 10.07 4.48 -2.91
CA LYS A 168 9.95 5.84 -2.40
C LYS A 168 8.69 5.98 -1.54
N ALA A 169 8.80 6.66 -0.42
CA ALA A 169 7.67 6.90 0.46
C ALA A 169 6.77 8.03 -0.04
N VAL A 170 5.47 7.80 -0.08
CA VAL A 170 4.43 8.83 -0.20
C VAL A 170 3.71 8.89 1.15
N ILE A 171 3.82 10.02 1.84
CA ILE A 171 3.26 10.15 3.19
C ILE A 171 1.89 10.82 3.12
N VAL A 172 0.87 10.13 3.62
CA VAL A 172 -0.50 10.62 3.69
C VAL A 172 -0.81 11.16 5.08
N THR A 173 -1.39 12.35 5.14
CA THR A 173 -1.82 13.01 6.38
C THR A 173 -3.17 13.68 6.21
N THR A 174 -3.77 14.11 7.32
CA THR A 174 -4.89 15.06 7.35
C THR A 174 -4.41 16.41 7.87
N PRO A 175 -5.14 17.53 7.65
CA PRO A 175 -4.70 18.86 8.06
C PRO A 175 -4.58 19.08 9.57
N GLN A 176 -5.17 18.20 10.39
CA GLN A 176 -5.26 18.33 11.84
C GLN A 176 -3.88 18.34 12.49
N GLU A 177 -3.66 19.23 13.47
CA GLU A 177 -2.40 19.36 14.23
C GLU A 177 -1.93 18.03 14.85
N VAL A 178 -2.87 17.20 15.34
CA VAL A 178 -2.55 15.88 15.89
C VAL A 178 -1.93 14.97 14.81
N ALA A 179 -2.44 15.00 13.58
CA ALA A 179 -1.90 14.24 12.47
C ALA A 179 -0.51 14.76 12.04
N LEU A 180 -0.28 16.06 12.14
CA LEU A 180 1.01 16.67 11.83
C LEU A 180 2.13 16.26 12.81
N ALA A 181 1.81 15.94 14.06
CA ALA A 181 2.79 15.35 14.97
C ALA A 181 3.22 13.95 14.50
N ASP A 182 2.29 13.16 14.00
CA ASP A 182 2.58 11.80 13.55
C ASP A 182 3.29 11.75 12.19
N ILE A 183 3.02 12.72 11.29
CA ILE A 183 3.76 12.83 10.02
C ILE A 183 5.25 13.09 10.26
N ARG A 184 5.62 13.90 11.28
CA ARG A 184 7.03 14.12 11.63
C ARG A 184 7.72 12.83 12.07
N LYS A 185 6.99 11.90 12.71
CA LYS A 185 7.51 10.57 13.05
C LYS A 185 7.73 9.74 11.79
N SER A 186 6.80 9.78 10.83
CA SER A 186 6.96 9.09 9.53
C SER A 186 8.16 9.63 8.74
N ILE A 187 8.36 10.95 8.70
CA ILE A 187 9.55 11.56 8.09
C ILE A 187 10.84 11.08 8.76
N SER A 188 10.86 11.08 10.10
CA SER A 188 12.02 10.58 10.88
C SER A 188 12.27 9.10 10.62
N PHE A 189 11.21 8.29 10.55
CA PHE A 189 11.30 6.87 10.21
C PHE A 189 11.96 6.68 8.83
N CYS A 190 11.43 7.31 7.78
CA CYS A 190 12.00 7.19 6.43
C CYS A 190 13.49 7.54 6.40
N ARG A 191 13.89 8.64 7.09
CA ARG A 191 15.30 9.03 7.20
C ARG A 191 16.17 7.98 7.90
N ASN A 192 15.65 7.39 8.99
CA ASN A 192 16.37 6.37 9.75
C ASN A 192 16.59 5.08 8.95
N VAL A 193 15.60 4.69 8.13
CA VAL A 193 15.71 3.50 7.26
C VAL A 193 16.31 3.81 5.89
N ARG A 194 16.72 5.07 5.65
CA ARG A 194 17.30 5.57 4.38
C ARG A 194 16.37 5.39 3.19
N MET A 195 15.07 5.53 3.40
CA MET A 195 14.06 5.54 2.35
C MET A 195 13.84 6.95 1.84
N ASP A 196 13.91 7.14 0.52
CA ASP A 196 13.60 8.40 -0.12
C ASP A 196 12.12 8.77 0.07
N ILE A 197 11.86 10.03 0.43
CA ILE A 197 10.49 10.54 0.53
C ILE A 197 10.17 11.24 -0.78
N PHE A 198 9.26 10.65 -1.56
CA PHE A 198 8.80 11.23 -2.81
C PHE A 198 7.94 12.48 -2.57
N GLY A 199 7.09 12.46 -1.54
CA GLY A 199 6.31 13.63 -1.16
C GLY A 199 5.22 13.36 -0.15
N ILE A 200 4.45 14.42 0.14
CA ILE A 200 3.35 14.44 1.10
C ILE A 200 2.04 14.73 0.39
N ILE A 201 0.99 13.98 0.71
CA ILE A 201 -0.40 14.20 0.30
C ILE A 201 -1.21 14.61 1.54
N GLU A 202 -1.93 15.74 1.46
CA GLU A 202 -2.89 16.15 2.48
C GLU A 202 -4.28 15.67 2.07
N ASN A 203 -4.76 14.62 2.72
CA ASN A 203 -6.09 14.05 2.50
C ASN A 203 -7.12 14.70 3.44
N MET A 204 -8.41 14.64 3.10
CA MET A 204 -9.51 15.25 3.83
C MET A 204 -9.32 16.78 4.04
N SER A 205 -8.72 17.44 3.06
CA SER A 205 -8.39 18.87 3.09
C SER A 205 -9.51 19.70 2.50
N GLY A 206 -10.39 20.21 3.37
CA GLY A 206 -11.61 20.92 2.98
C GLY A 206 -12.75 19.99 2.56
N PHE A 207 -13.97 20.52 2.60
CA PHE A 207 -15.21 19.87 2.20
C PHE A 207 -16.07 20.84 1.42
N ASN A 208 -16.50 20.47 0.24
CA ASN A 208 -17.44 21.27 -0.55
C ASN A 208 -18.87 20.92 -0.15
N CYS A 209 -19.60 21.87 0.45
CA CYS A 209 -21.00 21.65 0.81
C CYS A 209 -21.83 21.34 -0.44
N PRO A 210 -22.51 20.19 -0.53
CA PRO A 210 -23.28 19.80 -1.70
C PRO A 210 -24.53 20.67 -1.94
N HIS A 211 -24.97 21.40 -0.90
CA HIS A 211 -26.17 22.26 -1.00
C HIS A 211 -25.84 23.67 -1.47
N CYS A 212 -24.70 24.25 -1.09
CA CYS A 212 -24.41 25.66 -1.39
C CYS A 212 -23.03 25.89 -2.03
N GLY A 213 -22.25 24.85 -2.25
CA GLY A 213 -20.92 24.92 -2.86
C GLY A 213 -19.85 25.60 -2.00
N LYS A 214 -20.17 26.05 -0.79
CA LYS A 214 -19.17 26.68 0.09
C LYS A 214 -18.18 25.63 0.60
N VAL A 215 -16.90 26.00 0.57
CA VAL A 215 -15.85 25.20 1.19
C VAL A 215 -15.93 25.33 2.71
N VAL A 216 -15.92 24.22 3.40
CA VAL A 216 -15.91 24.12 4.87
C VAL A 216 -14.65 23.38 5.31
N ASP A 217 -13.87 23.97 6.17
CA ASP A 217 -12.65 23.37 6.72
C ASP A 217 -12.97 22.47 7.91
N LEU A 218 -13.54 21.28 7.65
CA LEU A 218 -13.94 20.34 8.71
C LEU A 218 -12.77 19.91 9.61
N PHE A 219 -11.60 19.76 9.02
CA PHE A 219 -10.38 19.30 9.69
C PHE A 219 -9.25 20.32 9.65
N GLY A 220 -9.52 21.55 9.18
CA GLY A 220 -8.53 22.55 8.80
C GLY A 220 -7.99 22.33 7.37
N THR A 221 -6.97 23.08 7.00
CA THR A 221 -6.33 23.00 5.67
C THR A 221 -4.89 23.49 5.73
N GLY A 222 -4.01 22.96 4.87
CA GLY A 222 -2.65 23.44 4.65
C GLY A 222 -1.60 22.99 5.66
N GLY A 223 -1.97 22.19 6.68
CA GLY A 223 -1.01 21.69 7.67
C GLY A 223 0.03 20.75 7.07
N GLY A 224 -0.39 19.86 6.16
CA GLY A 224 0.50 18.94 5.44
C GLY A 224 1.44 19.70 4.51
N GLU A 225 0.95 20.69 3.77
CA GLU A 225 1.74 21.56 2.89
C GLU A 225 2.81 22.34 3.68
N LYS A 226 2.42 22.97 4.80
CA LYS A 226 3.35 23.65 5.70
C LYS A 226 4.42 22.71 6.24
N THR A 227 4.04 21.47 6.60
CA THR A 227 4.99 20.47 7.10
C THR A 227 5.95 20.04 6.00
N ALA A 228 5.46 19.80 4.79
CA ALA A 228 6.28 19.48 3.62
C ALA A 228 7.34 20.55 3.39
N HIS A 229 6.93 21.81 3.34
CA HIS A 229 7.82 22.97 3.17
C HIS A 229 8.88 23.05 4.27
N ASN A 230 8.47 22.90 5.54
CA ASN A 230 9.39 23.00 6.69
C ASN A 230 10.45 21.90 6.72
N HIS A 231 10.18 20.73 6.09
CA HIS A 231 11.11 19.61 6.03
C HIS A 231 11.83 19.46 4.69
N GLY A 232 11.59 20.38 3.73
CA GLY A 232 12.17 20.33 2.39
C GLY A 232 11.69 19.13 1.56
N ILE A 233 10.43 18.69 1.78
CA ILE A 233 9.82 17.54 1.11
C ILE A 233 8.81 18.06 0.08
N PRO A 234 8.74 17.48 -1.14
CA PRO A 234 7.74 17.86 -2.12
C PRO A 234 6.30 17.72 -1.59
N PHE A 235 5.47 18.73 -1.83
CA PHE A 235 4.04 18.64 -1.58
C PHE A 235 3.33 18.19 -2.86
N LEU A 236 2.69 17.01 -2.81
CA LEU A 236 2.09 16.40 -4.01
C LEU A 236 0.70 16.97 -4.31
N GLY A 237 -0.09 17.26 -3.27
CA GLY A 237 -1.42 17.82 -3.46
C GLY A 237 -2.33 17.66 -2.26
N LYS A 238 -3.54 18.23 -2.42
CA LYS A 238 -4.65 18.17 -1.46
C LYS A 238 -5.78 17.37 -2.07
N ILE A 239 -6.36 16.47 -1.27
CA ILE A 239 -7.57 15.73 -1.61
C ILE A 239 -8.68 16.21 -0.67
N ALA A 240 -9.75 16.77 -1.22
CA ALA A 240 -10.89 17.19 -0.41
C ALA A 240 -11.63 15.98 0.17
N PHE A 241 -12.28 16.19 1.31
CA PHE A 241 -13.22 15.20 1.84
C PHE A 241 -14.48 15.16 0.96
N ASP A 242 -14.95 13.95 0.62
CA ASP A 242 -16.19 13.75 -0.11
C ASP A 242 -16.92 12.50 0.41
N PRO A 243 -18.17 12.64 0.89
CA PRO A 243 -18.98 11.52 1.34
C PRO A 243 -19.20 10.44 0.26
N GLU A 244 -19.28 10.85 -1.01
CA GLU A 244 -19.45 9.91 -2.14
C GLU A 244 -18.21 8.99 -2.28
N MET A 245 -17.01 9.49 -1.97
CA MET A 245 -15.80 8.66 -1.98
C MET A 245 -15.86 7.59 -0.88
N VAL A 246 -16.38 7.92 0.29
CA VAL A 246 -16.62 6.97 1.38
C VAL A 246 -17.64 5.92 0.96
N GLN A 247 -18.81 6.37 0.45
CA GLN A 247 -19.87 5.48 0.00
C GLN A 247 -19.42 4.54 -1.13
N CYS A 248 -18.62 5.04 -2.06
CA CYS A 248 -18.04 4.22 -3.13
C CYS A 248 -17.14 3.12 -2.55
N GLY A 249 -16.26 3.45 -1.60
CA GLY A 249 -15.43 2.47 -0.91
C GLY A 249 -16.23 1.40 -0.18
N ASP A 250 -17.28 1.81 0.55
CA ASP A 250 -18.15 0.89 1.31
C ASP A 250 -18.97 -0.04 0.41
N THR A 251 -19.26 0.39 -0.83
CA THR A 251 -20.05 -0.39 -1.79
C THR A 251 -19.22 -1.12 -2.85
N GLY A 252 -17.88 -1.06 -2.75
CA GLY A 252 -16.98 -1.73 -3.70
C GLY A 252 -16.95 -1.09 -5.08
N LEU A 253 -17.25 0.21 -5.18
CA LEU A 253 -17.29 0.97 -6.43
C LEU A 253 -16.08 1.89 -6.53
N ALA A 254 -15.35 1.81 -7.62
CA ALA A 254 -14.24 2.74 -7.85
C ALA A 254 -14.77 4.16 -8.07
N PHE A 255 -14.47 5.10 -7.16
CA PHE A 255 -14.91 6.49 -7.22
C PHE A 255 -14.61 7.15 -8.56
N GLN A 256 -13.40 7.00 -9.09
CA GLN A 256 -12.98 7.60 -10.36
C GLN A 256 -13.71 7.05 -11.59
N LYS A 257 -14.28 5.84 -11.52
CA LYS A 257 -15.13 5.31 -12.59
C LYS A 257 -16.52 5.97 -12.60
N LYS A 258 -17.05 6.28 -11.41
CA LYS A 258 -18.37 6.92 -11.25
C LYS A 258 -18.29 8.44 -11.46
N PHE A 259 -17.24 9.07 -10.97
CA PHE A 259 -17.07 10.53 -10.93
C PHE A 259 -15.81 10.98 -11.69
N THR A 260 -15.75 10.71 -12.98
CA THR A 260 -14.56 10.93 -13.84
C THR A 260 -14.07 12.37 -13.90
N GLN A 261 -14.96 13.36 -13.73
CA GLN A 261 -14.67 14.80 -13.82
C GLN A 261 -14.77 15.51 -12.46
N SER A 262 -14.84 14.76 -11.36
CA SER A 262 -14.87 15.41 -10.05
C SER A 262 -13.55 16.09 -9.73
N PRO A 263 -13.56 17.18 -8.94
CA PRO A 263 -12.32 17.81 -8.48
C PRO A 263 -11.37 16.84 -7.79
N ILE A 264 -11.89 15.82 -7.09
CA ILE A 264 -11.10 14.80 -6.41
C ILE A 264 -10.41 13.88 -7.43
N THR A 265 -11.15 13.43 -8.46
CA THR A 265 -10.56 12.63 -9.53
C THR A 265 -9.42 13.38 -10.23
N LEU A 266 -9.65 14.67 -10.53
CA LEU A 266 -8.63 15.52 -11.14
C LEU A 266 -7.42 15.71 -10.23
N ALA A 267 -7.63 15.89 -8.91
CA ALA A 267 -6.51 15.99 -7.95
C ALA A 267 -5.67 14.70 -7.91
N PHE A 268 -6.28 13.51 -7.95
CA PHE A 268 -5.54 12.26 -8.07
C PHE A 268 -4.79 12.14 -9.38
N GLN A 269 -5.36 12.61 -10.49
CA GLN A 269 -4.69 12.63 -11.79
C GLN A 269 -3.47 13.54 -11.80
N GLU A 270 -3.56 14.73 -11.20
CA GLU A 270 -2.43 15.65 -11.04
C GLU A 270 -1.31 15.08 -10.18
N ILE A 271 -1.66 14.36 -9.09
CA ILE A 271 -0.67 13.67 -8.27
C ILE A 271 -0.03 12.53 -9.06
N ALA A 272 -0.82 11.75 -9.81
CA ALA A 272 -0.31 10.68 -10.67
C ALA A 272 0.63 11.21 -11.75
N ASP A 273 0.37 12.39 -12.33
CA ASP A 273 1.29 13.06 -13.27
C ASP A 273 2.64 13.37 -12.63
N LYS A 274 2.63 13.88 -11.39
CA LYS A 274 3.88 14.10 -10.64
C LYS A 274 4.63 12.81 -10.32
N MET A 275 3.93 11.68 -10.18
CA MET A 275 4.55 10.38 -9.94
C MET A 275 5.15 9.78 -11.22
N ALA A 276 4.61 10.12 -12.37
CA ALA A 276 5.07 9.63 -13.66
C ALA A 276 6.26 10.42 -14.24
N GLY A 277 6.53 11.63 -13.77
CA GLY A 277 7.68 12.48 -14.14
C GLY A 277 7.29 13.53 -15.12
#